data_e6072ca1fe72d30413b78826f9d267e8
#
_entry.id   e6072ca1fe72d30413b78826f9d267e8
#
_cell.length_a   1.000
_cell.length_b   1.000
_cell.length_c   1.000
_cell.angle_alpha   90.00
_cell.angle_beta   90.00
_cell.angle_gamma   90.00
#
_symmetry.space_group_name_H-M   'P 1'
#
loop_
_entity.id
_entity.type
_entity.pdbx_description
1 polymer ?
#
loop_
_entity_poly.entity_id
_entity_poly.type
_entity_poly.pdbx_seq_one_letter_code
_entity_poly.pdbx_strand_id
1 'polypeptide(L)'
;SMENTSGCWESIELKTVYTNAYSNDDILNLNVKTDAATGNVITPNVADVHRVRIGYTKVSDAGTFEIKLNDGTTIAAAVVNDSNYQPGDDEAAFNAATGEILLGENVYKQLYASDGFSFTYRKDNFAKGDLNPVMYYDCVDNNPDNAGVVYTKKTEDIEYNINFSQKLKVNTEANEVFNMYLGRDIDDLITSVNNVIDIEAQLEKVEGMLKQDIYSDKDSQSKLNSIKEGLTKQNELAKEEMKNRFEYCVGTMQGYQGQASLAKADAGN
;
A
#
# COMPACT_ATOMS: atom_id res chain seq x y z
N SER A 1 -18.97 -11.19 8.74
CA SER A 1 -17.99 -10.10 8.77
C SER A 1 -17.09 -10.24 9.98
N MET A 2 -15.82 -10.04 9.80
CA MET A 2 -14.85 -10.10 10.90
C MET A 2 -14.32 -8.71 11.16
N GLU A 3 -14.39 -8.25 12.39
CA GLU A 3 -13.67 -7.08 12.84
C GLU A 3 -12.21 -7.49 13.07
N ASN A 4 -11.34 -6.82 12.39
CA ASN A 4 -9.92 -7.04 12.56
C ASN A 4 -9.33 -5.78 13.18
N THR A 5 -8.91 -5.87 14.42
CA THR A 5 -8.12 -4.84 15.02
C THR A 5 -6.68 -5.12 14.60
N SER A 6 -6.24 -4.47 13.55
CA SER A 6 -4.84 -4.56 13.20
C SER A 6 -4.09 -3.62 14.13
N GLY A 7 -3.47 -4.20 15.14
CA GLY A 7 -2.44 -3.52 15.88
C GLY A 7 -1.27 -3.28 14.93
N CYS A 8 -1.01 -2.03 14.71
CA CYS A 8 0.05 -1.58 13.82
C CYS A 8 1.42 -1.47 14.51
N TRP A 9 1.58 -2.07 15.66
CA TRP A 9 2.87 -2.09 16.37
C TRP A 9 3.89 -3.07 15.80
N GLU A 10 3.48 -3.90 14.86
CA GLU A 10 4.38 -4.85 14.23
C GLU A 10 4.67 -4.40 12.80
N SER A 11 5.62 -3.49 12.63
CA SER A 11 6.18 -3.11 11.33
C SER A 11 5.21 -2.51 10.32
N ILE A 12 4.53 -1.41 10.68
CA ILE A 12 3.93 -0.57 9.64
C ILE A 12 5.05 0.11 8.88
N GLU A 13 5.17 -0.27 7.66
CA GLU A 13 6.02 0.40 6.72
C GLU A 13 5.30 1.68 6.27
N LEU A 14 5.79 2.83 6.73
CA LEU A 14 5.37 4.13 6.21
C LEU A 14 5.97 4.27 4.82
N LYS A 15 5.10 4.23 3.80
CA LYS A 15 5.53 4.35 2.40
C LYS A 15 5.27 5.74 1.87
N THR A 16 6.21 6.23 1.06
CA THR A 16 6.02 7.45 0.28
C THR A 16 5.59 7.07 -1.13
N VAL A 17 4.56 7.72 -1.63
CA VAL A 17 4.03 7.48 -2.98
C VAL A 17 4.05 8.77 -3.78
N TYR A 18 4.48 8.64 -5.01
CA TYR A 18 4.52 9.74 -5.96
C TYR A 18 3.21 9.82 -6.74
N THR A 19 2.64 11.01 -6.84
CA THR A 19 1.42 11.25 -7.61
C THR A 19 1.73 11.86 -8.97
N ASN A 20 0.91 11.52 -9.96
CA ASN A 20 1.01 12.11 -11.29
C ASN A 20 0.44 13.54 -11.26
N ALA A 21 1.22 14.53 -11.69
CA ALA A 21 0.83 15.94 -11.65
C ALA A 21 0.03 16.39 -12.89
N TYR A 22 -0.01 15.59 -13.95
CA TYR A 22 -0.76 15.90 -15.18
C TYR A 22 -1.84 14.87 -15.45
N SER A 23 -3.07 15.35 -15.66
CA SER A 23 -4.16 14.51 -16.15
C SER A 23 -4.05 14.31 -17.68
N ASN A 24 -4.73 13.25 -18.18
CA ASN A 24 -4.86 13.06 -19.63
C ASN A 24 -5.56 14.24 -20.32
N ASP A 25 -6.51 14.90 -19.64
CA ASP A 25 -7.22 16.06 -20.17
C ASP A 25 -6.31 17.28 -20.26
N ASP A 26 -5.42 17.48 -19.28
CA ASP A 26 -4.41 18.55 -19.31
C ASP A 26 -3.50 18.41 -20.54
N ILE A 27 -3.05 17.19 -20.83
CA ILE A 27 -2.20 16.91 -22.00
C ILE A 27 -2.98 17.14 -23.31
N LEU A 28 -4.22 16.61 -23.40
CA LEU A 28 -5.05 16.74 -24.60
C LEU A 28 -5.38 18.18 -24.95
N ASN A 29 -5.65 19.00 -23.95
CA ASN A 29 -6.07 20.38 -24.10
C ASN A 29 -4.92 21.38 -23.98
N LEU A 30 -3.68 20.91 -23.80
CA LEU A 30 -2.52 21.73 -23.44
C LEU A 30 -2.79 22.60 -22.20
N ASN A 31 -3.67 22.13 -21.33
CA ASN A 31 -4.05 22.85 -20.12
C ASN A 31 -2.99 22.64 -19.03
N VAL A 32 -1.84 23.24 -19.21
CA VAL A 32 -0.69 23.13 -18.32
C VAL A 32 -0.85 24.10 -17.17
N LYS A 33 -0.64 23.63 -15.96
CA LYS A 33 -0.61 24.51 -14.79
C LYS A 33 0.56 25.49 -14.89
N THR A 34 0.27 26.75 -14.70
CA THR A 34 1.27 27.82 -14.67
C THR A 34 1.27 28.48 -13.28
N ASP A 35 2.45 28.89 -12.85
CA ASP A 35 2.60 29.72 -11.67
C ASP A 35 1.93 31.07 -11.91
N ALA A 36 0.96 31.44 -11.07
CA ALA A 36 0.20 32.68 -11.24
C ALA A 36 1.04 33.95 -11.07
N ALA A 37 2.17 33.88 -10.35
CA ALA A 37 3.03 35.02 -10.10
C ALA A 37 4.09 35.20 -11.20
N THR A 38 4.61 34.11 -11.76
CA THR A 38 5.72 34.15 -12.72
C THR A 38 5.29 33.84 -14.15
N GLY A 39 4.11 33.26 -14.35
CA GLY A 39 3.65 32.77 -15.66
C GLY A 39 4.42 31.56 -16.20
N ASN A 40 5.36 31.04 -15.42
CA ASN A 40 6.15 29.87 -15.83
C ASN A 40 5.33 28.59 -15.71
N VAL A 41 5.60 27.64 -16.59
CA VAL A 41 5.03 26.30 -16.50
C VAL A 41 5.52 25.67 -15.18
N ILE A 42 4.58 25.27 -14.33
CA ILE A 42 4.90 24.49 -13.16
C ILE A 42 5.28 23.09 -13.66
N THR A 43 6.56 22.76 -13.63
CA THR A 43 6.99 21.37 -13.75
C THR A 43 6.28 20.54 -12.68
N PRO A 44 5.79 19.34 -13.02
CA PRO A 44 5.13 18.51 -12.03
C PRO A 44 6.08 18.29 -10.86
N ASN A 45 5.71 18.85 -9.70
CA ASN A 45 6.27 18.38 -8.47
C ASN A 45 5.65 17.01 -8.23
N VAL A 46 6.51 16.02 -8.18
CA VAL A 46 6.11 14.72 -7.67
C VAL A 46 5.77 14.93 -6.20
N ALA A 47 4.49 14.92 -5.88
CA ALA A 47 4.05 15.10 -4.50
C ALA A 47 4.20 13.79 -3.76
N ASP A 48 4.94 13.82 -2.66
CA ASP A 48 5.10 12.68 -1.77
C ASP A 48 3.87 12.59 -0.84
N VAL A 49 3.24 11.43 -0.81
CA VAL A 49 2.18 11.13 0.15
C VAL A 49 2.63 9.97 1.02
N HIS A 50 2.74 10.22 2.32
CA HIS A 50 3.00 9.18 3.28
C HIS A 50 1.76 8.30 3.47
N ARG A 51 1.95 6.99 3.55
CA ARG A 51 0.84 6.06 3.73
C ARG A 51 1.18 4.89 4.62
N VAL A 52 0.12 4.37 5.24
CA VAL A 52 0.13 3.16 6.04
C VAL A 52 -0.81 2.17 5.37
N ARG A 53 -0.36 0.94 5.17
CA ARG A 53 -1.21 -0.13 4.67
C ARG A 53 -1.81 -0.92 5.83
N ILE A 54 -3.13 -1.15 5.77
CA ILE A 54 -3.77 -2.17 6.60
C ILE A 54 -3.69 -3.54 5.91
N GLY A 55 -3.97 -4.61 6.63
CA GLY A 55 -3.78 -5.98 6.13
C GLY A 55 -4.64 -6.38 4.92
N TYR A 56 -5.75 -5.66 4.66
CA TYR A 56 -6.70 -6.01 3.60
C TYR A 56 -7.09 -4.82 2.73
N THR A 57 -7.47 -5.11 1.48
CA THR A 57 -8.14 -4.20 0.56
C THR A 57 -9.66 -4.41 0.60
N LYS A 58 -10.41 -3.50 0.00
CA LYS A 58 -11.88 -3.62 -0.14
C LYS A 58 -12.53 -3.90 1.22
N VAL A 59 -12.18 -3.08 2.18
CA VAL A 59 -12.76 -3.09 3.51
C VAL A 59 -13.98 -2.18 3.56
N SER A 60 -14.77 -2.24 4.64
CA SER A 60 -15.92 -1.36 4.80
C SER A 60 -15.50 0.11 4.90
N ASP A 61 -16.19 0.99 4.21
CA ASP A 61 -16.05 2.45 4.29
C ASP A 61 -17.11 3.07 5.25
N ALA A 62 -17.94 2.22 5.85
CA ALA A 62 -18.99 2.66 6.76
C ALA A 62 -18.44 2.85 8.18
N GLY A 63 -18.63 4.04 8.74
CA GLY A 63 -18.27 4.37 10.11
C GLY A 63 -17.33 5.55 10.23
N THR A 64 -16.86 5.79 11.46
CA THR A 64 -15.80 6.75 11.77
C THR A 64 -14.51 6.00 11.95
N PHE A 65 -13.44 6.50 11.34
CA PHE A 65 -12.13 5.90 11.41
C PHE A 65 -11.17 6.79 12.17
N GLU A 66 -10.41 6.20 13.06
CA GLU A 66 -9.46 6.90 13.92
C GLU A 66 -8.17 6.10 14.04
N ILE A 67 -7.05 6.80 13.94
CA ILE A 67 -5.74 6.28 14.32
C ILE A 67 -5.60 6.53 15.81
N LYS A 68 -5.37 5.48 16.58
CA LYS A 68 -5.21 5.56 18.02
C LYS A 68 -3.75 5.30 18.41
N LEU A 69 -3.12 6.29 18.98
CA LEU A 69 -1.76 6.21 19.50
C LEU A 69 -1.72 5.52 20.87
N ASN A 70 -0.57 4.99 21.25
CA ASN A 70 -0.39 4.30 22.53
C ASN A 70 -0.53 5.22 23.74
N ASP A 71 -0.32 6.52 23.58
CA ASP A 71 -0.54 7.53 24.61
C ASP A 71 -2.02 7.91 24.82
N GLY A 72 -2.92 7.32 24.02
CA GLY A 72 -4.35 7.58 24.04
C GLY A 72 -4.81 8.70 23.12
N THR A 73 -3.90 9.37 22.41
CA THR A 73 -4.25 10.38 21.40
C THR A 73 -4.96 9.70 20.24
N THR A 74 -6.01 10.33 19.71
CA THR A 74 -6.74 9.88 18.54
C THR A 74 -6.66 10.89 17.42
N ILE A 75 -6.45 10.43 16.19
CA ILE A 75 -6.42 11.24 14.98
C ILE A 75 -7.50 10.72 14.06
N ALA A 76 -8.48 11.55 13.73
CA ALA A 76 -9.55 11.17 12.81
C ALA A 76 -9.01 10.97 11.39
N ALA A 77 -9.48 9.93 10.71
CA ALA A 77 -9.15 9.66 9.31
C ALA A 77 -10.42 9.80 8.45
N ALA A 78 -10.44 10.79 7.57
CA ALA A 78 -11.56 11.01 6.66
C ALA A 78 -11.60 9.94 5.56
N VAL A 79 -12.78 9.40 5.24
CA VAL A 79 -12.90 8.43 4.16
C VAL A 79 -12.77 9.11 2.80
N VAL A 80 -11.88 8.59 1.96
CA VAL A 80 -11.65 9.08 0.60
C VAL A 80 -11.68 7.92 -0.40
N ASN A 81 -12.12 8.21 -1.62
CA ASN A 81 -12.19 7.22 -2.71
C ASN A 81 -11.10 7.42 -3.76
N ASP A 82 -10.39 8.54 -3.69
CA ASP A 82 -9.28 8.85 -4.59
C ASP A 82 -7.98 8.29 -4.03
N SER A 83 -7.34 7.40 -4.76
CA SER A 83 -6.03 6.83 -4.38
C SER A 83 -4.88 7.85 -4.46
N ASN A 84 -5.10 8.95 -5.18
CA ASN A 84 -4.16 10.05 -5.34
C ASN A 84 -4.50 11.25 -4.43
N TYR A 85 -5.41 11.06 -3.48
CA TYR A 85 -5.75 12.10 -2.52
C TYR A 85 -4.52 12.58 -1.76
N GLN A 86 -4.39 13.89 -1.63
CA GLN A 86 -3.30 14.53 -0.89
C GLN A 86 -3.87 15.14 0.38
N PRO A 87 -3.65 14.52 1.54
CA PRO A 87 -4.08 15.10 2.81
C PRO A 87 -3.31 16.40 3.10
N GLY A 88 -3.96 17.34 3.77
CA GLY A 88 -3.28 18.49 4.36
C GLY A 88 -2.30 18.05 5.44
N ASP A 89 -1.39 18.93 5.84
CA ASP A 89 -0.29 18.59 6.78
C ASP A 89 -0.78 17.97 8.09
N ASP A 90 -1.92 18.40 8.61
CA ASP A 90 -2.52 17.92 9.86
C ASP A 90 -3.67 16.91 9.63
N GLU A 91 -3.81 16.39 8.43
CA GLU A 91 -4.91 15.54 8.03
C GLU A 91 -4.47 14.07 7.87
N ALA A 92 -5.37 13.16 8.23
CA ALA A 92 -5.30 11.75 7.84
C ALA A 92 -6.54 11.39 7.03
N ALA A 93 -6.36 10.61 5.97
CA ALA A 93 -7.43 10.11 5.13
C ALA A 93 -7.35 8.59 4.98
N PHE A 94 -8.49 7.92 4.90
CA PHE A 94 -8.58 6.47 4.76
C PHE A 94 -9.24 6.09 3.45
N ASN A 95 -8.53 5.33 2.63
CA ASN A 95 -9.08 4.73 1.42
C ASN A 95 -9.42 3.26 1.66
N ALA A 96 -10.71 2.98 1.83
CA ALA A 96 -11.21 1.64 2.14
C ALA A 96 -11.01 0.66 0.97
N ALA A 97 -11.02 1.13 -0.27
CA ALA A 97 -10.85 0.28 -1.45
C ALA A 97 -9.43 -0.26 -1.55
N THR A 98 -8.42 0.58 -1.32
CA THR A 98 -7.01 0.19 -1.35
C THR A 98 -6.51 -0.32 0.00
N GLY A 99 -7.25 -0.07 1.08
CA GLY A 99 -6.84 -0.38 2.44
C GLY A 99 -5.60 0.42 2.88
N GLU A 100 -5.64 1.73 2.64
CA GLU A 100 -4.52 2.61 2.94
C GLU A 100 -4.97 3.84 3.72
N ILE A 101 -4.15 4.22 4.67
CA ILE A 101 -4.28 5.48 5.41
C ILE A 101 -3.24 6.44 4.82
N LEU A 102 -3.71 7.55 4.27
CA LEU A 102 -2.89 8.61 3.71
C LEU A 102 -2.64 9.66 4.81
N LEU A 103 -1.40 10.07 4.98
CA LEU A 103 -0.97 10.90 6.09
C LEU A 103 -0.37 12.21 5.60
N GLY A 104 -0.83 13.31 6.17
CA GLY A 104 -0.16 14.60 6.06
C GLY A 104 1.16 14.61 6.84
N GLU A 105 2.02 15.56 6.54
CA GLU A 105 3.41 15.61 7.04
C GLU A 105 3.49 15.65 8.57
N ASN A 106 2.62 16.43 9.23
CA ASN A 106 2.62 16.53 10.69
C ASN A 106 2.08 15.26 11.35
N VAL A 107 1.05 14.65 10.77
CA VAL A 107 0.51 13.37 11.22
C VAL A 107 1.56 12.26 11.08
N TYR A 108 2.25 12.21 9.95
CA TYR A 108 3.35 11.28 9.74
C TYR A 108 4.44 11.40 10.80
N LYS A 109 4.90 12.62 11.08
CA LYS A 109 5.89 12.87 12.13
C LYS A 109 5.41 12.43 13.51
N GLN A 110 4.13 12.65 13.80
CA GLN A 110 3.50 12.24 15.06
C GLN A 110 3.47 10.71 15.21
N LEU A 111 3.09 10.00 14.14
CA LEU A 111 3.11 8.53 14.11
C LEU A 111 4.54 7.98 14.21
N TYR A 112 5.48 8.57 13.49
CA TYR A 112 6.89 8.17 13.53
C TYR A 112 7.52 8.34 14.91
N ALA A 113 7.13 9.39 15.64
CA ALA A 113 7.60 9.64 17.00
C ALA A 113 6.87 8.81 18.07
N SER A 114 5.75 8.17 17.73
CA SER A 114 4.98 7.36 18.67
C SER A 114 5.56 5.95 18.78
N ASP A 115 5.33 5.34 19.94
CA ASP A 115 5.76 3.96 20.25
C ASP A 115 4.78 2.92 19.68
N GLY A 116 4.08 3.27 18.62
CA GLY A 116 3.06 2.47 17.94
C GLY A 116 1.68 3.11 17.97
N PHE A 117 0.83 2.59 17.13
CA PHE A 117 -0.55 3.03 16.99
C PHE A 117 -1.44 1.88 16.52
N SER A 118 -2.74 2.05 16.64
CA SER A 118 -3.72 1.07 16.18
C SER A 118 -4.78 1.73 15.29
N PHE A 119 -5.34 0.95 14.41
CA PHE A 119 -6.43 1.35 13.53
C PHE A 119 -7.46 0.23 13.44
N THR A 120 -8.72 0.54 13.69
CA THR A 120 -9.81 -0.44 13.65
C THR A 120 -10.59 -0.29 12.37
N TYR A 121 -10.78 -1.40 11.67
CA TYR A 121 -11.54 -1.45 10.44
C TYR A 121 -12.34 -2.76 10.34
N ARG A 122 -13.31 -2.78 9.44
CA ARG A 122 -14.17 -3.93 9.21
C ARG A 122 -13.95 -4.51 7.81
N LYS A 123 -13.76 -5.82 7.74
CA LYS A 123 -13.70 -6.59 6.49
C LYS A 123 -14.92 -7.49 6.42
N ASP A 124 -15.83 -7.23 5.45
CA ASP A 124 -17.08 -7.99 5.31
C ASP A 124 -16.95 -9.22 4.41
N ASN A 125 -16.06 -9.17 3.41
CA ASN A 125 -15.87 -10.24 2.45
C ASN A 125 -14.39 -10.52 2.20
N PHE A 126 -14.02 -11.79 2.22
CA PHE A 126 -12.69 -12.24 1.84
C PHE A 126 -12.72 -12.74 0.39
N ALA A 127 -11.88 -12.14 -0.46
CA ALA A 127 -11.75 -12.55 -1.85
C ALA A 127 -10.90 -13.84 -1.96
N LYS A 128 -10.94 -14.48 -3.13
CA LYS A 128 -10.02 -15.60 -3.40
C LYS A 128 -8.58 -15.09 -3.37
N GLY A 129 -7.78 -15.62 -2.46
CA GLY A 129 -6.39 -15.21 -2.25
C GLY A 129 -6.19 -14.37 -0.98
N ASP A 130 -7.23 -13.77 -0.41
CA ASP A 130 -7.16 -13.18 0.92
C ASP A 130 -6.89 -14.28 1.95
N LEU A 131 -5.92 -14.04 2.82
CA LEU A 131 -5.65 -14.96 3.91
C LEU A 131 -6.68 -14.76 5.03
N ASN A 132 -7.30 -15.86 5.47
CA ASN A 132 -8.30 -15.78 6.53
C ASN A 132 -7.60 -15.44 7.87
N PRO A 133 -8.01 -14.34 8.55
CA PRO A 133 -7.38 -13.89 9.78
C PRO A 133 -7.43 -14.92 10.94
N VAL A 134 -8.38 -15.85 10.94
CA VAL A 134 -8.46 -16.92 11.98
C VAL A 134 -7.24 -17.84 12.00
N MET A 135 -6.44 -17.87 10.94
CA MET A 135 -5.18 -18.62 10.91
C MET A 135 -4.03 -17.90 11.60
N TYR A 136 -4.16 -16.59 11.82
CA TYR A 136 -3.08 -15.73 12.33
C TYR A 136 -3.40 -15.09 13.67
N TYR A 137 -4.69 -14.83 13.94
CA TYR A 137 -5.17 -14.10 15.11
C TYR A 137 -6.33 -14.80 15.77
N ASP A 138 -6.52 -14.50 17.06
CA ASP A 138 -7.80 -14.74 17.71
C ASP A 138 -8.80 -13.71 17.16
N CYS A 139 -9.95 -14.17 16.70
CA CYS A 139 -10.96 -13.35 16.04
C CYS A 139 -12.33 -13.52 16.68
N VAL A 140 -13.11 -12.45 16.70
CA VAL A 140 -14.53 -12.49 17.02
C VAL A 140 -15.34 -12.24 15.75
N ASP A 141 -16.32 -13.09 15.48
CA ASP A 141 -17.23 -12.92 14.36
C ASP A 141 -18.28 -11.86 14.72
N ASN A 142 -18.28 -10.75 13.99
CA ASN A 142 -19.26 -9.68 14.18
C ASN A 142 -20.39 -9.72 13.15
N ASN A 143 -20.48 -10.77 12.35
CA ASN A 143 -21.65 -10.99 11.51
C ASN A 143 -22.89 -11.15 12.41
N PRO A 144 -23.98 -10.40 12.18
CA PRO A 144 -25.22 -10.54 12.96
C PRO A 144 -25.75 -11.98 13.07
N ASP A 145 -25.52 -12.80 12.04
CA ASP A 145 -25.92 -14.21 12.01
C ASP A 145 -25.06 -15.12 12.90
N ASN A 146 -23.85 -14.68 13.22
CA ASN A 146 -22.84 -15.42 14.00
C ASN A 146 -22.27 -14.59 15.16
N ALA A 147 -22.99 -13.54 15.58
CA ALA A 147 -22.49 -12.59 16.56
C ALA A 147 -21.98 -13.26 17.83
N GLY A 148 -20.74 -12.97 18.18
CA GLY A 148 -20.09 -13.47 19.39
C GLY A 148 -19.39 -14.81 19.25
N VAL A 149 -19.35 -15.42 18.06
CA VAL A 149 -18.49 -16.60 17.83
C VAL A 149 -17.03 -16.17 17.89
N VAL A 150 -16.30 -16.79 18.78
CA VAL A 150 -14.86 -16.57 18.97
C VAL A 150 -14.10 -17.67 18.24
N TYR A 151 -13.22 -17.26 17.33
CA TYR A 151 -12.26 -18.14 16.70
C TYR A 151 -10.92 -17.97 17.39
N THR A 152 -10.53 -18.97 18.15
CA THR A 152 -9.22 -18.97 18.82
C THR A 152 -8.23 -19.70 17.91
N LYS A 153 -7.12 -19.04 17.59
CA LYS A 153 -6.02 -19.66 16.88
C LYS A 153 -5.51 -20.85 17.69
N LYS A 154 -5.60 -22.04 17.11
CA LYS A 154 -5.04 -23.24 17.70
C LYS A 154 -3.59 -23.37 17.26
N THR A 155 -2.70 -23.39 18.24
CA THR A 155 -1.31 -23.84 18.05
C THR A 155 -1.25 -25.32 18.39
N GLU A 156 -0.93 -26.14 17.40
CA GLU A 156 -0.77 -27.58 17.60
C GLU A 156 0.69 -27.95 17.34
N ASP A 157 1.55 -27.68 18.30
CA ASP A 157 2.95 -28.09 18.22
C ASP A 157 3.05 -29.62 18.43
N ILE A 158 3.55 -30.31 17.41
CA ILE A 158 3.90 -31.72 17.51
C ILE A 158 5.33 -31.79 18.01
N GLU A 159 5.48 -32.21 19.26
CA GLU A 159 6.77 -32.31 19.91
C GLU A 159 7.17 -33.77 20.14
N TYR A 160 8.39 -34.12 19.77
CA TYR A 160 9.00 -35.39 20.14
C TYR A 160 9.98 -35.20 21.31
N ASN A 161 9.90 -36.06 22.29
CA ASN A 161 10.89 -36.12 23.36
C ASN A 161 12.14 -36.86 22.84
N ILE A 162 13.20 -36.13 22.59
CA ILE A 162 14.50 -36.72 22.21
C ILE A 162 15.24 -37.24 23.43
N ASN A 163 15.00 -36.61 24.58
CA ASN A 163 15.74 -36.85 25.82
C ASN A 163 14.87 -36.42 27.00
N PHE A 164 15.24 -36.76 28.24
CA PHE A 164 14.51 -36.41 29.46
C PHE A 164 14.24 -34.93 29.66
N SER A 165 15.04 -34.06 28.99
CA SER A 165 14.94 -32.60 29.11
C SER A 165 14.88 -31.88 27.75
N GLN A 166 14.81 -32.60 26.65
CA GLN A 166 14.79 -31.99 25.31
C GLN A 166 13.59 -32.49 24.50
N LYS A 167 12.86 -31.51 23.98
CA LYS A 167 11.77 -31.70 23.03
C LYS A 167 12.15 -31.09 21.70
N LEU A 168 11.79 -31.72 20.63
CA LEU A 168 11.94 -31.21 19.27
C LEU A 168 10.55 -31.00 18.68
N LYS A 169 10.26 -29.75 18.28
CA LYS A 169 9.08 -29.43 17.48
C LYS A 169 9.33 -29.89 16.05
N VAL A 170 8.43 -30.69 15.48
CA VAL A 170 8.57 -31.31 14.18
C VAL A 170 7.51 -30.86 13.16
N ASN A 171 6.68 -29.89 13.52
CA ASN A 171 5.73 -29.29 12.60
C ASN A 171 5.94 -27.77 12.52
N THR A 172 5.57 -27.23 11.37
CA THR A 172 5.54 -25.79 11.13
C THR A 172 4.11 -25.38 10.83
N GLU A 173 3.63 -24.37 11.54
CA GLU A 173 2.29 -23.83 11.32
C GLU A 173 2.26 -22.88 10.11
N ALA A 174 1.09 -22.75 9.47
CA ALA A 174 0.94 -21.90 8.29
C ALA A 174 1.32 -20.43 8.54
N ASN A 175 1.05 -19.92 9.73
CA ASN A 175 1.39 -18.55 10.12
C ASN A 175 2.89 -18.33 10.39
N GLU A 176 3.66 -19.39 10.58
CA GLU A 176 5.13 -19.33 10.67
C GLU A 176 5.77 -19.23 9.28
N VAL A 177 5.07 -19.74 8.25
CA VAL A 177 5.56 -19.80 6.86
C VAL A 177 4.99 -18.69 6.00
N PHE A 178 3.71 -18.36 6.16
CA PHE A 178 3.03 -17.38 5.30
C PHE A 178 2.74 -16.10 6.07
N ASN A 179 3.09 -14.98 5.45
CA ASN A 179 2.71 -13.66 5.93
C ASN A 179 1.44 -13.21 5.21
N MET A 180 0.47 -12.69 5.95
CA MET A 180 -0.77 -12.13 5.41
C MET A 180 -0.54 -10.94 4.46
N TYR A 181 0.61 -10.27 4.56
CA TYR A 181 0.95 -9.11 3.74
C TYR A 181 1.45 -9.47 2.33
N LEU A 182 1.79 -10.74 2.06
CA LEU A 182 2.30 -11.14 0.74
C LEU A 182 1.34 -10.77 -0.41
N GLY A 183 0.04 -10.95 -0.21
CA GLY A 183 -0.98 -10.53 -1.18
C GLY A 183 -0.93 -9.03 -1.44
N ARG A 184 -0.76 -8.23 -0.39
CA ARG A 184 -0.64 -6.77 -0.49
C ARG A 184 0.63 -6.34 -1.22
N ASP A 185 1.73 -7.03 -0.97
CA ASP A 185 3.01 -6.72 -1.62
C ASP A 185 2.94 -7.01 -3.13
N ILE A 186 2.24 -8.08 -3.52
CA ILE A 186 1.99 -8.39 -4.94
C ILE A 186 1.06 -7.36 -5.58
N ASP A 187 -0.03 -6.96 -4.91
CA ASP A 187 -0.94 -5.91 -5.42
C ASP A 187 -0.20 -4.58 -5.61
N ASP A 188 0.68 -4.22 -4.68
CA ASP A 188 1.52 -3.04 -4.80
C ASP A 188 2.49 -3.12 -5.99
N LEU A 189 3.08 -4.30 -6.21
CA LEU A 189 3.93 -4.52 -7.38
C LEU A 189 3.13 -4.33 -8.67
N ILE A 190 1.94 -4.93 -8.77
CA ILE A 190 1.05 -4.77 -9.92
C ILE A 190 0.71 -3.29 -10.13
N THR A 191 0.38 -2.57 -9.06
CA THR A 191 0.08 -1.14 -9.12
C THR A 191 1.28 -0.34 -9.63
N SER A 192 2.49 -0.65 -9.15
CA SER A 192 3.70 0.05 -9.62
C SER A 192 4.02 -0.24 -11.09
N VAL A 193 3.77 -1.45 -11.57
CA VAL A 193 3.90 -1.81 -13.00
C VAL A 193 2.90 -1.01 -13.85
N ASN A 194 1.62 -0.97 -13.44
CA ASN A 194 0.60 -0.22 -14.15
C ASN A 194 0.92 1.28 -14.20
N ASN A 195 1.44 1.85 -13.11
CA ASN A 195 1.86 3.25 -13.07
C ASN A 195 2.96 3.55 -14.09
N VAL A 196 3.95 2.67 -14.25
CA VAL A 196 4.98 2.81 -15.30
C VAL A 196 4.35 2.79 -16.69
N ILE A 197 3.45 1.83 -16.96
CA ILE A 197 2.77 1.69 -18.26
C ILE A 197 1.97 2.95 -18.58
N ASP A 198 1.23 3.49 -17.61
CA ASP A 198 0.41 4.68 -17.80
C ASP A 198 1.27 5.92 -18.10
N ILE A 199 2.38 6.10 -17.39
CA ILE A 199 3.31 7.21 -17.62
C ILE A 199 3.98 7.07 -19.01
N GLU A 200 4.38 5.85 -19.40
CA GLU A 200 4.96 5.61 -20.74
C GLU A 200 3.97 5.90 -21.86
N ALA A 201 2.71 5.53 -21.69
CA ALA A 201 1.64 5.86 -22.64
C ALA A 201 1.42 7.38 -22.77
N GLN A 202 1.50 8.11 -21.65
CA GLN A 202 1.42 9.57 -21.67
C GLN A 202 2.64 10.21 -22.36
N LEU A 203 3.84 9.70 -22.12
CA LEU A 203 5.06 10.14 -22.81
C LEU A 203 4.96 9.94 -24.32
N GLU A 204 4.55 8.76 -24.77
CA GLU A 204 4.36 8.45 -26.19
C GLU A 204 3.36 9.43 -26.85
N LYS A 205 2.27 9.71 -26.14
CA LYS A 205 1.25 10.67 -26.61
C LYS A 205 1.82 12.08 -26.76
N VAL A 206 2.56 12.58 -25.77
CA VAL A 206 3.20 13.91 -25.84
C VAL A 206 4.24 13.96 -26.95
N GLU A 207 5.03 12.91 -27.13
CA GLU A 207 5.99 12.80 -28.23
C GLU A 207 5.31 12.77 -29.60
N GLY A 208 4.15 12.13 -29.69
CA GLY A 208 3.31 12.14 -30.88
C GLY A 208 2.79 13.54 -31.20
N MET A 209 2.35 14.29 -30.18
CA MET A 209 1.88 15.68 -30.33
C MET A 209 3.01 16.61 -30.77
N LEU A 210 4.21 16.48 -30.25
CA LEU A 210 5.38 17.28 -30.66
C LEU A 210 5.75 17.15 -32.13
N LYS A 211 5.34 16.06 -32.78
CA LYS A 211 5.58 15.80 -34.21
C LYS A 211 4.47 16.32 -35.14
N GLN A 212 3.37 16.82 -34.60
CA GLN A 212 2.23 17.29 -35.37
C GLN A 212 2.37 18.77 -35.74
N ASP A 213 2.09 19.11 -36.95
CA ASP A 213 2.21 20.49 -37.46
C ASP A 213 1.32 21.49 -36.71
N ILE A 214 0.18 21.04 -36.19
CA ILE A 214 -0.75 21.87 -35.40
C ILE A 214 -0.11 22.42 -34.10
N TYR A 215 0.93 21.78 -33.60
CA TYR A 215 1.67 22.19 -32.39
C TYR A 215 3.07 22.74 -32.74
N SER A 216 3.29 23.20 -33.95
CA SER A 216 4.59 23.70 -34.41
C SER A 216 4.93 25.09 -33.89
N ASP A 217 3.97 25.81 -33.33
CA ASP A 217 4.21 27.12 -32.75
C ASP A 217 5.08 27.04 -31.47
N LYS A 218 5.82 28.11 -31.21
CA LYS A 218 6.82 28.14 -30.14
C LYS A 218 6.23 27.90 -28.75
N ASP A 219 5.01 28.37 -28.49
CA ASP A 219 4.37 28.26 -27.19
C ASP A 219 3.90 26.80 -26.94
N SER A 220 3.27 26.19 -27.95
CA SER A 220 2.87 24.78 -27.89
C SER A 220 4.07 23.87 -27.72
N GLN A 221 5.14 24.08 -28.49
CA GLN A 221 6.37 23.30 -28.37
C GLN A 221 7.01 23.45 -26.98
N SER A 222 7.06 24.66 -26.43
CA SER A 222 7.62 24.91 -25.11
C SER A 222 6.83 24.17 -24.01
N LYS A 223 5.49 24.25 -24.06
CA LYS A 223 4.59 23.57 -23.11
C LYS A 223 4.73 22.05 -23.18
N LEU A 224 4.67 21.50 -24.39
CA LEU A 224 4.79 20.04 -24.59
C LEU A 224 6.15 19.52 -24.15
N ASN A 225 7.24 20.24 -24.39
CA ASN A 225 8.56 19.86 -23.93
C ASN A 225 8.66 19.89 -22.39
N SER A 226 8.05 20.87 -21.72
CA SER A 226 8.02 20.92 -20.25
C SER A 226 7.22 19.74 -19.66
N ILE A 227 6.08 19.38 -20.28
CA ILE A 227 5.30 18.20 -19.90
C ILE A 227 6.13 16.93 -20.10
N LYS A 228 6.78 16.78 -21.24
CA LYS A 228 7.64 15.64 -21.55
C LYS A 228 8.75 15.48 -20.51
N GLU A 229 9.42 16.58 -20.16
CA GLU A 229 10.49 16.55 -19.14
C GLU A 229 9.97 16.08 -17.78
N GLY A 230 8.82 16.63 -17.35
CA GLY A 230 8.16 16.21 -16.11
C GLY A 230 7.77 14.74 -16.09
N LEU A 231 7.12 14.26 -17.18
CA LEU A 231 6.75 12.85 -17.31
C LEU A 231 7.97 11.92 -17.38
N THR A 232 9.06 12.37 -18.03
CA THR A 232 10.32 11.59 -18.04
C THR A 232 10.85 11.37 -16.63
N LYS A 233 10.89 12.43 -15.82
CA LYS A 233 11.33 12.33 -14.43
C LYS A 233 10.41 11.43 -13.62
N GLN A 234 9.10 11.52 -13.78
CA GLN A 234 8.14 10.64 -13.13
C GLN A 234 8.33 9.18 -13.54
N ASN A 235 8.60 8.92 -14.81
CA ASN A 235 8.86 7.57 -15.32
C ASN A 235 10.11 6.95 -14.69
N GLU A 236 11.18 7.74 -14.53
CA GLU A 236 12.41 7.28 -13.85
C GLU A 236 12.11 6.86 -12.40
N LEU A 237 11.40 7.71 -11.65
CA LEU A 237 10.99 7.42 -10.27
C LEU A 237 10.06 6.21 -10.17
N ALA A 238 9.07 6.11 -11.06
CA ALA A 238 8.13 4.98 -11.10
C ALA A 238 8.86 3.66 -11.42
N LYS A 239 9.84 3.68 -12.31
CA LYS A 239 10.68 2.51 -12.62
C LYS A 239 11.55 2.08 -11.44
N GLU A 240 12.11 3.03 -10.72
CA GLU A 240 12.88 2.75 -9.50
C GLU A 240 11.98 2.13 -8.42
N GLU A 241 10.81 2.69 -8.19
CA GLU A 241 9.81 2.15 -7.26
C GLU A 241 9.38 0.73 -7.65
N MET A 242 9.04 0.50 -8.92
CA MET A 242 8.69 -0.82 -9.43
C MET A 242 9.82 -1.84 -9.21
N LYS A 243 11.06 -1.44 -9.48
CA LYS A 243 12.24 -2.30 -9.25
C LYS A 243 12.38 -2.66 -7.77
N ASN A 244 12.29 -1.68 -6.88
CA ASN A 244 12.42 -1.89 -5.44
C ASN A 244 11.32 -2.83 -4.92
N ARG A 245 10.07 -2.67 -5.37
CA ARG A 245 8.96 -3.56 -5.02
C ARG A 245 9.16 -4.98 -5.56
N PHE A 246 9.65 -5.11 -6.79
CA PHE A 246 9.96 -6.40 -7.37
C PHE A 246 11.05 -7.13 -6.58
N GLU A 247 12.15 -6.47 -6.26
CA GLU A 247 13.24 -7.03 -5.45
C GLU A 247 12.75 -7.44 -4.06
N TYR A 248 11.91 -6.64 -3.43
CA TYR A 248 11.30 -6.95 -2.14
C TYR A 248 10.40 -8.20 -2.22
N CYS A 249 9.49 -8.26 -3.19
CA CYS A 249 8.62 -9.43 -3.39
C CYS A 249 9.41 -10.71 -3.66
N VAL A 250 10.44 -10.64 -4.50
CA VAL A 250 11.32 -11.79 -4.80
C VAL A 250 12.04 -12.25 -3.53
N GLY A 251 12.61 -11.33 -2.76
CA GLY A 251 13.29 -11.64 -1.50
C GLY A 251 12.37 -12.31 -0.49
N THR A 252 11.15 -11.80 -0.34
CA THR A 252 10.11 -12.35 0.54
C THR A 252 9.74 -13.78 0.11
N MET A 253 9.47 -14.00 -1.19
CA MET A 253 9.12 -15.33 -1.71
C MET A 253 10.26 -16.34 -1.56
N GLN A 254 11.51 -15.91 -1.75
CA GLN A 254 12.68 -16.77 -1.51
C GLN A 254 12.81 -17.15 -0.02
N GLY A 255 12.52 -16.21 0.88
CA GLY A 255 12.44 -16.50 2.32
C GLY A 255 11.41 -17.59 2.65
N TYR A 256 10.21 -17.50 2.10
CA TYR A 256 9.17 -18.52 2.28
C TYR A 256 9.55 -19.87 1.67
N GLN A 257 10.15 -19.87 0.49
CA GLN A 257 10.64 -21.09 -0.12
C GLN A 257 11.68 -21.79 0.75
N GLY A 258 12.58 -21.03 1.37
CA GLY A 258 13.57 -21.53 2.32
C GLY A 258 12.91 -22.17 3.54
N GLN A 259 11.94 -21.47 4.16
CA GLN A 259 11.21 -21.96 5.34
C GLN A 259 10.38 -23.21 5.01
N ALA A 260 9.68 -23.25 3.88
CA ALA A 260 8.92 -24.40 3.43
C ALA A 260 9.83 -25.61 3.14
N SER A 261 11.03 -25.38 2.62
CA SER A 261 12.02 -26.44 2.38
C SER A 261 12.57 -27.02 3.67
N LEU A 262 12.81 -26.18 4.70
CA LEU A 262 13.20 -26.64 6.03
C LEU A 262 12.08 -27.45 6.69
N ALA A 263 10.84 -26.95 6.66
CA ALA A 263 9.68 -27.68 7.20
C ALA A 263 9.48 -29.04 6.51
N LYS A 264 9.71 -29.12 5.19
CA LYS A 264 9.65 -30.38 4.45
C LYS A 264 10.78 -31.34 4.84
N ALA A 265 11.98 -30.84 5.07
CA ALA A 265 13.10 -31.65 5.52
C ALA A 265 12.86 -32.22 6.94
N ASP A 266 12.30 -31.39 7.83
CA ASP A 266 11.96 -31.79 9.21
C ASP A 266 10.83 -32.85 9.23
N ALA A 267 9.86 -32.76 8.32
CA ALA A 267 8.78 -33.74 8.19
C ALA A 267 9.21 -35.05 7.50
N GLY A 268 10.37 -35.08 6.86
CA GLY A 268 10.89 -36.23 6.11
C GLY A 268 11.95 -37.04 6.86
N ASN A 269 12.38 -36.58 8.03
CA ASN A 269 13.30 -37.27 8.94
C ASN A 269 12.52 -37.94 10.10
#